data_2d4f6e66eddce0903052e7b1655602d0
#
_entry.id   2d4f6e66eddce0903052e7b1655602d0
#
_cell.length_a   1.000
_cell.length_b   1.000
_cell.length_c   1.000
_cell.angle_alpha   90.00
_cell.angle_beta   90.00
_cell.angle_gamma   90.00
#
_symmetry.space_group_name_H-M   'P 1'
#
loop_
_entity.id
_entity.type
_entity.pdbx_description
1 polymer ?
#
loop_
_entity_poly.entity_id
_entity_poly.type
_entity_poly.pdbx_seq_one_letter_code
_entity_poly.pdbx_strand_id
1 'polypeptide(L)'
;SIPVNVTLPKLLKPSNANAGLFIAIIAVIAVIWMLNKTTLGYKIRTVGTNPANAEYVGINPKKVFIRTMMLSGAIGGLAGCIEVLGTYGYFLNNFATNLGTNGMLASLIVKNNVVTTPFIAFFLAVLRSGALGMQQNTGVPKSIVDTITAIFIIVATMELLFQFNKKRKAKADAQ
;
A
#
# COMPACT_ATOMS: atom_id res chain seq x y z
N SER A 1 8.31 -22.81 -15.79
CA SER A 1 6.97 -22.96 -15.17
C SER A 1 7.12 -23.60 -13.80
N ILE A 2 6.40 -23.06 -12.84
CA ILE A 2 6.36 -23.58 -11.48
C ILE A 2 5.44 -24.83 -11.48
N PRO A 3 5.81 -25.95 -10.80
CA PRO A 3 4.97 -27.13 -10.72
C PRO A 3 3.58 -26.79 -10.17
N VAL A 4 2.52 -27.38 -10.75
CA VAL A 4 1.11 -27.10 -10.38
C VAL A 4 0.83 -27.34 -8.89
N ASN A 5 1.58 -28.23 -8.25
CA ASN A 5 1.45 -28.56 -6.82
C ASN A 5 1.90 -27.41 -5.88
N VAL A 6 2.58 -26.38 -6.39
CA VAL A 6 3.10 -25.25 -5.59
C VAL A 6 2.28 -23.99 -5.86
N THR A 7 1.40 -23.97 -6.86
CA THR A 7 0.53 -22.83 -7.15
C THR A 7 -0.64 -22.78 -6.18
N LEU A 8 -1.02 -21.57 -5.76
CA LEU A 8 -2.15 -21.36 -4.85
C LEU A 8 -3.48 -21.78 -5.53
N PRO A 9 -4.35 -22.52 -4.84
CA PRO A 9 -5.63 -22.94 -5.40
C PRO A 9 -6.51 -21.74 -5.72
N LYS A 10 -7.14 -21.75 -6.91
CA LYS A 10 -8.10 -20.73 -7.33
C LYS A 10 -9.43 -20.95 -6.59
N LEU A 11 -9.94 -19.91 -5.93
CA LEU A 11 -11.17 -19.96 -5.15
C LEU A 11 -12.43 -19.95 -6.01
N LEU A 12 -12.40 -19.26 -7.15
CA LEU A 12 -13.53 -19.10 -8.06
C LEU A 12 -13.06 -19.15 -9.52
N LYS A 13 -13.57 -20.08 -10.30
CA LYS A 13 -13.44 -20.05 -11.77
C LYS A 13 -14.63 -19.25 -12.34
N PRO A 14 -14.44 -18.26 -13.22
CA PRO A 14 -13.24 -17.87 -13.99
C PRO A 14 -12.37 -16.77 -13.37
N SER A 15 -12.54 -16.42 -12.09
CA SER A 15 -11.80 -15.37 -11.42
C SER A 15 -10.34 -15.77 -11.11
N ASN A 16 -9.44 -14.80 -11.15
CA ASN A 16 -8.05 -14.96 -10.66
C ASN A 16 -7.94 -14.87 -9.12
N ALA A 17 -9.07 -14.83 -8.40
CA ALA A 17 -9.08 -14.86 -6.95
C ALA A 17 -8.51 -16.20 -6.45
N ASN A 18 -7.43 -16.13 -5.68
CA ASN A 18 -6.72 -17.27 -5.14
C ASN A 18 -6.65 -17.21 -3.60
N ALA A 19 -6.18 -18.28 -2.97
CA ALA A 19 -6.01 -18.35 -1.52
C ALA A 19 -5.07 -17.26 -0.96
N GLY A 20 -4.26 -16.62 -1.78
CA GLY A 20 -3.42 -15.49 -1.41
C GLY A 20 -4.20 -14.28 -0.86
N LEU A 21 -5.49 -14.14 -1.23
CA LEU A 21 -6.35 -13.10 -0.67
C LEU A 21 -6.50 -13.24 0.85
N PHE A 22 -6.68 -14.45 1.36
CA PHE A 22 -6.77 -14.69 2.80
C PHE A 22 -5.45 -14.37 3.52
N ILE A 23 -4.32 -14.74 2.91
CA ILE A 23 -3.00 -14.42 3.44
C ILE A 23 -2.80 -12.90 3.49
N ALA A 24 -3.22 -12.18 2.43
CA ALA A 24 -3.14 -10.72 2.39
C ALA A 24 -4.01 -10.07 3.48
N ILE A 25 -5.23 -10.54 3.70
CA ILE A 25 -6.11 -10.02 4.77
C ILE A 25 -5.49 -10.26 6.15
N ILE A 26 -4.98 -11.45 6.41
CA ILE A 26 -4.30 -11.78 7.67
C ILE A 26 -3.07 -10.88 7.86
N ALA A 27 -2.27 -10.68 6.82
CA ALA A 27 -1.10 -9.80 6.87
C ALA A 27 -1.49 -8.34 7.19
N VAL A 28 -2.56 -7.82 6.58
CA VAL A 28 -3.08 -6.47 6.86
C VAL A 28 -3.51 -6.35 8.31
N ILE A 29 -4.27 -7.31 8.84
CA ILE A 29 -4.72 -7.32 10.24
C ILE A 29 -3.51 -7.38 11.18
N ALA A 30 -2.53 -8.23 10.88
CA ALA A 30 -1.30 -8.37 11.68
C ALA A 30 -0.49 -7.05 11.72
N VAL A 31 -0.37 -6.34 10.58
CA VAL A 31 0.32 -5.04 10.51
C VAL A 31 -0.44 -3.98 11.30
N ILE A 32 -1.77 -3.91 11.15
CA ILE A 32 -2.60 -2.96 11.91
C ILE A 32 -2.44 -3.22 13.42
N TRP A 33 -2.52 -4.48 13.83
CA TRP A 33 -2.34 -4.87 15.24
C TRP A 33 -0.93 -4.53 15.74
N MET A 34 0.10 -4.88 14.97
CA MET A 34 1.48 -4.59 15.29
C MET A 34 1.73 -3.09 15.48
N LEU A 35 1.25 -2.25 14.56
CA LEU A 35 1.47 -0.80 14.62
C LEU A 35 0.64 -0.12 15.71
N ASN A 36 -0.54 -0.66 16.07
CA ASN A 36 -1.42 -0.03 17.06
C ASN A 36 -1.19 -0.56 18.49
N LYS A 37 -0.79 -1.81 18.64
CA LYS A 37 -0.80 -2.51 19.93
C LYS A 37 0.58 -2.97 20.43
N THR A 38 1.66 -2.79 19.64
CA THR A 38 2.99 -3.23 20.07
C THR A 38 3.96 -2.09 20.35
N THR A 39 4.99 -2.38 21.14
CA THR A 39 6.08 -1.45 21.43
C THR A 39 6.87 -1.03 20.19
N LEU A 40 6.94 -1.91 19.17
CA LEU A 40 7.54 -1.58 17.88
C LEU A 40 6.74 -0.48 17.17
N GLY A 41 5.40 -0.61 17.11
CA GLY A 41 4.54 0.40 16.52
C GLY A 41 4.64 1.76 17.21
N TYR A 42 4.71 1.76 18.55
CA TYR A 42 4.96 2.97 19.32
C TYR A 42 6.29 3.63 18.94
N LYS A 43 7.39 2.86 18.90
CA LYS A 43 8.72 3.36 18.53
C LYS A 43 8.75 3.92 17.11
N ILE A 44 8.10 3.24 16.15
CA ILE A 44 7.99 3.69 14.76
C ILE A 44 7.27 5.03 14.68
N ARG A 45 6.15 5.20 15.38
CA ARG A 45 5.39 6.46 15.40
C ARG A 45 6.17 7.59 16.07
N THR A 46 6.80 7.33 17.19
CA THR A 46 7.59 8.34 17.92
C THR A 46 8.75 8.86 17.06
N VAL A 47 9.50 7.96 16.43
CA VAL A 47 10.59 8.33 15.51
C VAL A 47 10.05 9.04 14.26
N GLY A 48 8.91 8.59 13.72
CA GLY A 48 8.28 9.20 12.55
C GLY A 48 7.74 10.62 12.80
N THR A 49 7.34 10.92 14.03
CA THR A 49 6.86 12.26 14.41
C THR A 49 8.01 13.22 14.66
N ASN A 50 8.99 12.81 15.45
CA ASN A 50 10.18 13.62 15.75
C ASN A 50 11.35 12.71 16.20
N PRO A 51 12.36 12.51 15.32
CA PRO A 51 13.51 11.68 15.64
C PRO A 51 14.33 12.20 16.84
N ALA A 52 14.44 13.52 17.00
CA ALA A 52 15.18 14.10 18.12
C ALA A 52 14.49 13.81 19.46
N ASN A 53 13.16 14.00 19.53
CA ASN A 53 12.39 13.64 20.71
C ASN A 53 12.50 12.14 21.05
N ALA A 54 12.58 11.28 20.03
CA ALA A 54 12.76 9.85 20.26
C ALA A 54 14.08 9.52 20.95
N GLU A 55 15.16 10.23 20.61
CA GLU A 55 16.48 10.08 21.28
C GLU A 55 16.43 10.49 22.74
N TYR A 56 15.76 11.60 23.08
CA TYR A 56 15.61 12.04 24.47
C TYR A 56 14.90 11.02 25.36
N VAL A 57 13.98 10.24 24.80
CA VAL A 57 13.29 9.13 25.51
C VAL A 57 14.03 7.79 25.40
N GLY A 58 15.28 7.80 24.94
CA GLY A 58 16.12 6.60 24.87
C GLY A 58 15.82 5.65 23.71
N ILE A 59 15.03 6.10 22.72
CA ILE A 59 14.75 5.33 21.50
C ILE A 59 15.80 5.67 20.44
N ASN A 60 16.55 4.69 19.98
CA ASN A 60 17.55 4.88 18.93
C ASN A 60 16.89 4.89 17.54
N PRO A 61 16.81 6.06 16.82
CA PRO A 61 16.12 6.18 15.56
C PRO A 61 16.70 5.29 14.46
N LYS A 62 18.04 5.12 14.43
CA LYS A 62 18.71 4.29 13.42
C LYS A 62 18.29 2.82 13.52
N LYS A 63 18.21 2.28 14.74
CA LYS A 63 17.76 0.90 14.95
C LYS A 63 16.29 0.71 14.57
N VAL A 64 15.45 1.69 14.87
CA VAL A 64 14.02 1.67 14.50
C VAL A 64 13.87 1.71 13.00
N PHE A 65 14.61 2.60 12.30
CA PHE A 65 14.59 2.70 10.85
C PHE A 65 14.96 1.38 10.16
N ILE A 66 16.07 0.75 10.58
CA ILE A 66 16.52 -0.52 10.02
C ILE A 66 15.44 -1.61 10.20
N ARG A 67 14.87 -1.73 11.42
CA ARG A 67 13.81 -2.71 11.70
C ARG A 67 12.56 -2.48 10.86
N THR A 68 12.16 -1.22 10.67
CA THR A 68 11.01 -0.86 9.85
C THR A 68 11.24 -1.21 8.39
N MET A 69 12.45 -0.96 7.87
CA MET A 69 12.81 -1.34 6.50
C MET A 69 12.82 -2.85 6.29
N MET A 70 13.37 -3.61 7.26
CA MET A 70 13.35 -5.08 7.20
C MET A 70 11.92 -5.63 7.21
N LEU A 71 11.03 -5.10 8.05
CA LEU A 71 9.63 -5.48 8.10
C LEU A 71 8.90 -5.14 6.79
N SER A 72 9.13 -3.93 6.26
CA SER A 72 8.56 -3.52 4.97
C SER A 72 9.02 -4.43 3.83
N GLY A 73 10.31 -4.76 3.80
CA GLY A 73 10.86 -5.69 2.80
C GLY A 73 10.27 -7.10 2.92
N ALA A 74 10.07 -7.60 4.14
CA ALA A 74 9.46 -8.91 4.37
C ALA A 74 8.01 -8.95 3.87
N ILE A 75 7.21 -7.91 4.15
CA ILE A 75 5.82 -7.79 3.67
C ILE A 75 5.78 -7.66 2.15
N GLY A 76 6.69 -6.86 1.57
CA GLY A 76 6.83 -6.74 0.12
C GLY A 76 7.21 -8.06 -0.55
N GLY A 77 8.11 -8.83 0.06
CA GLY A 77 8.47 -10.16 -0.40
C GLY A 77 7.29 -11.14 -0.36
N LEU A 78 6.51 -11.14 0.72
CA LEU A 78 5.28 -11.93 0.82
C LEU A 78 4.27 -11.56 -0.27
N ALA A 79 4.07 -10.27 -0.52
CA ALA A 79 3.18 -9.81 -1.60
C ALA A 79 3.66 -10.29 -2.97
N GLY A 80 4.96 -10.21 -3.24
CA GLY A 80 5.55 -10.74 -4.48
C GLY A 80 5.38 -12.25 -4.63
N CYS A 81 5.56 -13.01 -3.55
CA CYS A 81 5.33 -14.46 -3.55
C CYS A 81 3.86 -14.80 -3.86
N ILE A 82 2.91 -14.09 -3.24
CA ILE A 82 1.47 -14.29 -3.48
C ILE A 82 1.12 -14.02 -4.95
N GLU A 83 1.69 -12.95 -5.52
CA GLU A 83 1.45 -12.58 -6.92
C GLU A 83 2.00 -13.64 -7.89
N VAL A 84 3.25 -14.09 -7.70
CA VAL A 84 3.88 -15.09 -8.55
C VAL A 84 3.21 -16.44 -8.43
N LEU A 85 2.94 -16.92 -7.21
CA LEU A 85 2.37 -18.26 -6.98
C LEU A 85 0.85 -18.30 -7.22
N GLY A 86 0.17 -17.18 -7.02
CA GLY A 86 -1.28 -17.09 -7.12
C GLY A 86 -1.79 -16.71 -8.50
N THR A 87 -1.11 -15.78 -9.18
CA THR A 87 -1.62 -15.19 -10.42
C THR A 87 -0.88 -15.72 -11.65
N TYR A 88 0.44 -15.70 -11.63
CA TYR A 88 1.23 -15.99 -12.83
C TYR A 88 1.65 -17.45 -12.98
N GLY A 89 2.00 -18.15 -11.89
CA GLY A 89 2.52 -19.51 -11.95
C GLY A 89 3.92 -19.64 -12.61
N TYR A 90 4.55 -18.52 -12.97
CA TYR A 90 5.90 -18.42 -13.51
C TYR A 90 6.47 -17.03 -13.26
N PHE A 91 7.79 -16.92 -13.31
CA PHE A 91 8.49 -15.66 -13.09
C PHE A 91 8.45 -14.81 -14.37
N LEU A 92 7.78 -13.66 -14.28
CA LEU A 92 7.76 -12.67 -15.35
C LEU A 92 8.78 -11.56 -15.06
N ASN A 93 9.48 -11.12 -16.08
CA ASN A 93 10.29 -9.91 -15.96
C ASN A 93 9.37 -8.69 -15.75
N ASN A 94 9.70 -7.82 -14.79
CA ASN A 94 8.92 -6.60 -14.47
C ASN A 94 7.47 -6.83 -13.99
N PHE A 95 7.11 -7.99 -13.44
CA PHE A 95 5.74 -8.26 -12.94
C PHE A 95 5.31 -7.30 -11.81
N ALA A 96 6.26 -6.85 -11.01
CA ALA A 96 6.02 -5.98 -9.85
C ALA A 96 6.09 -4.47 -10.18
N THR A 97 6.24 -4.10 -11.46
CA THR A 97 6.33 -2.70 -11.87
C THR A 97 5.11 -1.92 -11.39
N ASN A 98 5.36 -0.82 -10.67
CA ASN A 98 4.34 0.07 -10.10
C ASN A 98 3.50 -0.47 -8.92
N LEU A 99 3.62 -1.74 -8.49
CA LEU A 99 2.87 -2.23 -7.32
C LEU A 99 3.25 -1.48 -6.04
N GLY A 100 4.54 -1.33 -5.78
CA GLY A 100 5.03 -0.58 -4.63
C GLY A 100 4.65 0.90 -4.68
N THR A 101 4.78 1.53 -5.85
CA THR A 101 4.40 2.94 -6.06
C THR A 101 2.91 3.17 -5.83
N ASN A 102 2.05 2.27 -6.32
CA ASN A 102 0.61 2.36 -6.08
C ASN A 102 0.25 2.20 -4.60
N GLY A 103 0.93 1.30 -3.88
CA GLY A 103 0.76 1.15 -2.44
C GLY A 103 1.19 2.42 -1.67
N MET A 104 2.30 3.03 -2.08
CA MET A 104 2.76 4.31 -1.52
C MET A 104 1.74 5.44 -1.79
N LEU A 105 1.22 5.55 -3.01
CA LEU A 105 0.20 6.53 -3.35
C LEU A 105 -1.08 6.32 -2.54
N ALA A 106 -1.56 5.08 -2.39
CA ALA A 106 -2.71 4.77 -1.54
C ALA A 106 -2.48 5.23 -0.08
N SER A 107 -1.30 5.03 0.46
CA SER A 107 -0.94 5.46 1.81
C SER A 107 -0.91 6.98 1.95
N LEU A 108 -0.38 7.69 0.94
CA LEU A 108 -0.32 9.16 0.92
C LEU A 108 -1.72 9.77 0.87
N ILE A 109 -2.64 9.23 0.09
CA ILE A 109 -4.04 9.72 -0.01
C ILE A 109 -4.71 9.74 1.37
N VAL A 110 -4.46 8.75 2.22
CA VAL A 110 -5.06 8.65 3.56
C VAL A 110 -4.15 9.19 4.68
N LYS A 111 -3.15 10.00 4.35
CA LYS A 111 -2.22 10.61 5.32
C LYS A 111 -1.52 9.57 6.21
N ASN A 112 -1.11 8.45 5.62
CA ASN A 112 -0.45 7.34 6.31
C ASN A 112 -1.30 6.73 7.45
N ASN A 113 -2.63 6.80 7.34
CA ASN A 113 -3.51 6.14 8.31
C ASN A 113 -3.56 4.63 8.01
N VAL A 114 -2.99 3.85 8.91
CA VAL A 114 -2.80 2.39 8.74
C VAL A 114 -4.11 1.65 8.54
N VAL A 115 -5.19 2.10 9.18
CA VAL A 115 -6.51 1.44 9.10
C VAL A 115 -7.21 1.75 7.79
N THR A 116 -7.10 2.98 7.29
CA THR A 116 -7.81 3.44 6.08
C THR A 116 -7.05 3.08 4.79
N THR A 117 -5.72 2.92 4.85
CA THR A 117 -4.88 2.56 3.70
C THR A 117 -5.37 1.32 2.94
N PRO A 118 -5.73 0.18 3.58
CA PRO A 118 -6.21 -1.00 2.88
C PRO A 118 -7.51 -0.77 2.08
N PHE A 119 -8.41 0.07 2.58
CA PHE A 119 -9.66 0.40 1.88
C PHE A 119 -9.41 1.19 0.61
N ILE A 120 -8.52 2.19 0.66
CA ILE A 120 -8.14 2.95 -0.54
C ILE A 120 -7.34 2.09 -1.50
N ALA A 121 -6.44 1.24 -1.02
CA ALA A 121 -5.71 0.31 -1.85
C ALA A 121 -6.66 -0.67 -2.58
N PHE A 122 -7.67 -1.18 -1.89
CA PHE A 122 -8.71 -2.02 -2.49
C PHE A 122 -9.51 -1.26 -3.56
N PHE A 123 -9.93 -0.04 -3.27
CA PHE A 123 -10.64 0.81 -4.23
C PHE A 123 -9.81 1.07 -5.50
N LEU A 124 -8.54 1.42 -5.35
CA LEU A 124 -7.62 1.60 -6.48
C LEU A 124 -7.41 0.30 -7.27
N ALA A 125 -7.37 -0.85 -6.59
CA ALA A 125 -7.27 -2.15 -7.24
C ALA A 125 -8.52 -2.48 -8.08
N VAL A 126 -9.72 -2.15 -7.58
CA VAL A 126 -10.99 -2.31 -8.32
C VAL A 126 -11.01 -1.43 -9.57
N LEU A 127 -10.63 -0.15 -9.45
CA LEU A 127 -10.51 0.76 -10.58
C LEU A 127 -9.56 0.20 -11.64
N ARG A 128 -8.41 -0.29 -11.24
CA ARG A 128 -7.39 -0.84 -12.14
C ARG A 128 -7.85 -2.13 -12.82
N SER A 129 -8.53 -3.00 -12.08
CA SER A 129 -9.11 -4.23 -12.62
C SER A 129 -10.22 -3.94 -13.64
N GLY A 130 -11.10 -2.98 -13.32
CA GLY A 130 -12.13 -2.50 -14.24
C GLY A 130 -11.55 -1.92 -15.53
N ALA A 131 -10.44 -1.18 -15.39
CA ALA A 131 -9.69 -0.65 -16.52
C ALA A 131 -9.16 -1.72 -17.47
N LEU A 132 -8.57 -2.76 -16.91
CA LEU A 132 -8.08 -3.91 -17.70
C LEU A 132 -9.23 -4.64 -18.39
N GLY A 133 -10.38 -4.78 -17.70
CA GLY A 133 -11.59 -5.34 -18.31
C GLY A 133 -12.12 -4.50 -19.47
N MET A 134 -12.13 -3.18 -19.34
CA MET A 134 -12.49 -2.28 -20.44
C MET A 134 -11.54 -2.41 -21.62
N GLN A 135 -10.24 -2.43 -21.38
CA GLN A 135 -9.24 -2.60 -22.42
C GLN A 135 -9.46 -3.88 -23.24
N GLN A 136 -9.78 -4.99 -22.56
CA GLN A 136 -9.99 -6.29 -23.20
C GLN A 136 -11.29 -6.34 -24.03
N ASN A 137 -12.35 -5.68 -23.58
CA ASN A 137 -13.68 -5.76 -24.22
C ASN A 137 -13.93 -4.65 -25.25
N THR A 138 -13.35 -3.46 -25.07
CA THR A 138 -13.65 -2.29 -25.92
C THR A 138 -12.45 -1.79 -26.71
N GLY A 139 -11.25 -2.36 -26.51
CA GLY A 139 -10.04 -1.90 -27.18
C GLY A 139 -9.54 -0.51 -26.70
N VAL A 140 -10.14 0.06 -25.66
CA VAL A 140 -9.73 1.34 -25.09
C VAL A 140 -8.33 1.20 -24.50
N PRO A 141 -7.34 2.06 -24.87
CA PRO A 141 -5.99 1.96 -24.36
C PRO A 141 -5.93 2.13 -22.84
N LYS A 142 -5.16 1.30 -22.16
CA LYS A 142 -4.91 1.37 -20.70
C LYS A 142 -4.47 2.77 -20.25
N SER A 143 -3.79 3.51 -21.12
CA SER A 143 -3.30 4.87 -20.85
C SER A 143 -4.40 5.85 -20.45
N ILE A 144 -5.64 5.66 -20.95
CA ILE A 144 -6.78 6.52 -20.59
C ILE A 144 -7.13 6.32 -19.12
N VAL A 145 -7.12 5.09 -18.64
CA VAL A 145 -7.44 4.79 -17.25
C VAL A 145 -6.31 5.20 -16.32
N ASP A 146 -5.05 5.00 -16.74
CA ASP A 146 -3.90 5.49 -15.99
C ASP A 146 -3.96 7.03 -15.85
N THR A 147 -4.41 7.74 -16.89
CA THR A 147 -4.62 9.20 -16.85
C THR A 147 -5.76 9.58 -15.89
N ILE A 148 -6.91 8.90 -15.93
CA ILE A 148 -8.02 9.15 -15.00
C ILE A 148 -7.59 8.90 -13.55
N THR A 149 -6.86 7.81 -13.32
CA THR A 149 -6.33 7.47 -11.99
C THR A 149 -5.34 8.53 -11.51
N ALA A 150 -4.47 9.03 -12.38
CA ALA A 150 -3.53 10.10 -12.06
C ALA A 150 -4.26 11.40 -11.68
N ILE A 151 -5.27 11.79 -12.44
CA ILE A 151 -6.12 12.96 -12.14
C ILE A 151 -6.81 12.78 -10.78
N PHE A 152 -7.37 11.60 -10.51
CA PHE A 152 -8.00 11.29 -9.23
C PHE A 152 -7.02 11.44 -8.06
N ILE A 153 -5.80 10.93 -8.20
CA ILE A 153 -4.74 11.05 -7.19
C ILE A 153 -4.36 12.51 -6.96
N ILE A 154 -4.21 13.30 -8.03
CA ILE A 154 -3.90 14.74 -7.94
C ILE A 154 -5.01 15.47 -7.17
N VAL A 155 -6.27 15.25 -7.53
CA VAL A 155 -7.42 15.89 -6.86
C VAL A 155 -7.48 15.51 -5.38
N ALA A 156 -7.33 14.22 -5.06
CA ALA A 156 -7.31 13.74 -3.69
C ALA A 156 -6.15 14.33 -2.87
N THR A 157 -4.99 14.54 -3.51
CA THR A 157 -3.82 15.14 -2.86
C THR A 157 -3.96 16.66 -2.71
N MET A 158 -4.63 17.33 -3.64
CA MET A 158 -4.90 18.77 -3.54
C MET A 158 -5.72 19.14 -2.32
N GLU A 159 -6.70 18.32 -1.94
CA GLU A 159 -7.47 18.54 -0.71
C GLU A 159 -6.56 18.62 0.53
N LEU A 160 -5.47 17.85 0.53
CA LEU A 160 -4.45 17.91 1.57
C LEU A 160 -3.73 19.26 1.61
N LEU A 161 -3.38 19.82 0.45
CA LEU A 161 -2.71 21.13 0.35
C LEU A 161 -3.60 22.27 0.84
N PHE A 162 -4.90 22.23 0.51
CA PHE A 162 -5.86 23.23 1.01
C PHE A 162 -6.02 23.17 2.53
N GLN A 163 -6.04 21.99 3.14
CA GLN A 163 -6.10 21.83 4.60
C GLN A 163 -4.82 22.33 5.29
N PHE A 164 -3.65 22.11 4.68
CA PHE A 164 -2.38 22.66 5.19
C PHE A 164 -2.36 24.18 5.17
N ASN A 165 -2.81 24.80 4.08
CA ASN A 165 -2.89 26.26 3.96
C ASN A 165 -3.87 26.86 4.96
N LYS A 166 -5.01 26.20 5.22
CA LYS A 166 -6.00 26.65 6.21
C LYS A 166 -5.43 26.61 7.65
N LYS A 167 -4.70 25.53 7.98
CA LYS A 167 -4.03 25.42 9.29
C LYS A 167 -2.87 26.41 9.46
N ARG A 168 -2.18 26.74 8.38
CA ARG A 168 -1.09 27.74 8.40
C ARG A 168 -1.65 29.14 8.60
N LYS A 169 -2.75 29.51 7.92
CA LYS A 169 -3.44 30.79 8.12
C LYS A 169 -4.00 30.92 9.55
N ALA A 170 -4.67 29.88 10.07
CA ALA A 170 -5.20 29.91 11.43
C ALA A 170 -4.12 30.01 12.53
N LYS A 171 -2.87 29.59 12.26
CA LYS A 171 -1.74 29.82 13.17
C LYS A 171 -1.11 31.20 13.02
N ALA A 172 -1.18 31.81 11.86
CA ALA A 172 -0.68 33.17 11.63
C ALA A 172 -1.63 34.21 12.20
N ASP A 173 -2.94 33.96 12.21
CA ASP A 173 -3.97 34.84 12.77
C ASP A 173 -4.07 34.74 14.31
N ALA A 174 -3.37 33.77 14.94
CA ALA A 174 -3.35 33.57 16.40
C ALA A 174 -2.06 34.07 17.09
N GLN A 175 -1.14 34.71 16.36
CA GLN A 175 0.03 35.45 16.83
C GLN A 175 -0.12 36.94 16.65
#